data_bbc6bddac440302cc350f63d698a2673
#
_entry.id   bbc6bddac440302cc350f63d698a2673
#
_cell.length_a   1.000
_cell.length_b   1.000
_cell.length_c   1.000
_cell.angle_alpha   90.00
_cell.angle_beta   90.00
_cell.angle_gamma   90.00
#
_symmetry.space_group_name_H-M   'P 1'
#
loop_
_entity.id
_entity.type
_entity.pdbx_description
1 polymer ?
#
loop_
_entity_poly.entity_id
_entity_poly.type
_entity_poly.pdbx_seq_one_letter_code
_entity_poly.pdbx_strand_id
1 'polypeptide(L)'
;MGAWKGDAVELVDAFRSGKLSPTEELENVFAALENSELNTFSFLDYEGARKRAHESDINLPLGGVPIGVKELHNVEGWPDTSASLVFTDRVSQFDGTMIQRLKAAGASLIGLTTASEFGGLNCSTTKLNGISRNPWNRELTPGGSSGGSAAAVAGGIVTLG
;
A
#
# COMPACT_ATOMS: atom_id res chain seq x y z
N MET A 1 -6.15 7.71 16.89
CA MET A 1 -7.33 7.43 16.02
C MET A 1 -6.91 6.28 15.11
N GLY A 2 -7.81 5.43 14.60
CA GLY A 2 -7.43 4.39 13.62
C GLY A 2 -7.48 4.96 12.20
N ALA A 3 -6.92 4.22 11.22
CA ALA A 3 -7.01 4.57 9.80
C ALA A 3 -8.47 4.74 9.35
N TRP A 4 -8.68 5.51 8.27
CA TRP A 4 -9.99 5.82 7.73
C TRP A 4 -10.82 4.56 7.42
N LYS A 5 -12.11 4.58 7.76
CA LYS A 5 -13.02 3.42 7.59
C LYS A 5 -14.02 3.56 6.45
N GLY A 6 -14.10 4.75 5.84
CA GLY A 6 -14.91 5.02 4.65
C GLY A 6 -14.19 4.66 3.36
N ASP A 7 -14.77 5.02 2.23
CA ASP A 7 -14.13 4.85 0.93
C ASP A 7 -13.13 5.99 0.61
N ALA A 8 -12.43 5.88 -0.52
CA ALA A 8 -11.43 6.87 -0.92
C ALA A 8 -12.03 8.22 -1.32
N VAL A 9 -13.28 8.25 -1.80
CA VAL A 9 -13.99 9.49 -2.16
C VAL A 9 -14.29 10.28 -0.90
N GLU A 10 -14.87 9.60 0.11
CA GLU A 10 -15.15 10.19 1.42
C GLU A 10 -13.88 10.69 2.11
N LEU A 11 -12.75 9.98 1.93
CA LEU A 11 -11.45 10.39 2.47
C LEU A 11 -10.95 11.68 1.81
N VAL A 12 -11.02 11.78 0.47
CA VAL A 12 -10.67 13.01 -0.26
C VAL A 12 -11.56 14.18 0.17
N ASP A 13 -12.86 13.94 0.34
CA ASP A 13 -13.79 14.97 0.83
C ASP A 13 -13.47 15.40 2.27
N ALA A 14 -13.03 14.46 3.13
CA ALA A 14 -12.56 14.79 4.48
C ALA A 14 -11.30 15.68 4.44
N PHE A 15 -10.36 15.42 3.52
CA PHE A 15 -9.20 16.28 3.32
C PHE A 15 -9.60 17.67 2.83
N ARG A 16 -10.45 17.76 1.81
CA ARG A 16 -10.92 19.04 1.23
C ARG A 16 -11.70 19.89 2.24
N SER A 17 -12.46 19.26 3.11
CA SER A 17 -13.23 19.95 4.16
C SER A 17 -12.38 20.33 5.39
N GLY A 18 -11.12 19.90 5.45
CA GLY A 18 -10.26 20.12 6.63
C GLY A 18 -10.61 19.29 7.86
N LYS A 19 -11.47 18.28 7.70
CA LYS A 19 -11.84 17.35 8.78
C LYS A 19 -10.68 16.44 9.18
N LEU A 20 -9.80 16.15 8.24
CA LEU A 20 -8.60 15.32 8.39
C LEU A 20 -7.55 15.83 7.41
N SER A 21 -6.28 15.73 7.73
CA SER A 21 -5.21 16.02 6.78
C SER A 21 -4.59 14.74 6.21
N PRO A 22 -3.98 14.79 5.00
CA PRO A 22 -3.23 13.64 4.48
C PRO A 22 -2.13 13.13 5.41
N THR A 23 -1.45 14.04 6.13
CA THR A 23 -0.41 13.69 7.08
C THR A 23 -0.97 12.94 8.30
N GLU A 24 -2.10 13.41 8.86
CA GLU A 24 -2.75 12.72 9.98
C GLU A 24 -3.24 11.33 9.58
N GLU A 25 -3.83 11.19 8.39
CA GLU A 25 -4.26 9.88 7.91
C GLU A 25 -3.08 8.94 7.66
N LEU A 26 -1.98 9.44 7.11
CA LEU A 26 -0.78 8.63 6.92
C LEU A 26 -0.26 8.05 8.25
N GLU A 27 -0.20 8.87 9.32
CA GLU A 27 0.23 8.37 10.63
C GLU A 27 -0.78 7.37 11.23
N ASN A 28 -2.09 7.55 10.98
CA ASN A 28 -3.10 6.54 11.35
C ASN A 28 -2.88 5.21 10.62
N VAL A 29 -2.53 5.26 9.31
CA VAL A 29 -2.20 4.07 8.51
C VAL A 29 -0.95 3.39 9.05
N PHE A 30 0.11 4.12 9.36
CA PHE A 30 1.33 3.54 9.93
C PHE A 30 1.07 2.90 11.30
N ALA A 31 0.31 3.56 12.16
CA ALA A 31 -0.09 2.98 13.44
C ALA A 31 -0.95 1.71 13.27
N ALA A 32 -1.83 1.67 12.26
CA ALA A 32 -2.61 0.47 11.94
C ALA A 32 -1.70 -0.67 11.44
N LEU A 33 -0.69 -0.36 10.64
CA LEU A 33 0.31 -1.34 10.16
C LEU A 33 1.14 -1.93 11.31
N GLU A 34 1.65 -1.09 12.21
CA GLU A 34 2.45 -1.53 13.37
C GLU A 34 1.68 -2.45 14.32
N ASN A 35 0.37 -2.24 14.43
CA ASN A 35 -0.51 -3.07 15.26
C ASN A 35 -1.12 -4.27 14.50
N SER A 36 -0.75 -4.48 13.22
CA SER A 36 -1.31 -5.54 12.37
C SER A 36 -0.41 -6.76 12.30
N GLU A 37 -0.99 -7.94 12.48
CA GLU A 37 -0.33 -9.24 12.27
C GLU A 37 -0.63 -9.84 10.88
N LEU A 38 -1.20 -9.05 9.95
CA LEU A 38 -1.65 -9.54 8.64
C LEU A 38 -0.52 -9.73 7.63
N ASN A 39 0.65 -9.15 7.87
CA ASN A 39 1.80 -9.16 6.95
C ASN A 39 1.42 -8.70 5.53
N THR A 40 0.88 -7.47 5.45
CA THR A 40 0.31 -6.92 4.22
C THR A 40 1.31 -6.18 3.34
N PHE A 41 2.44 -5.73 3.90
CA PHE A 41 3.48 -4.98 3.18
C PHE A 41 4.83 -5.69 3.24
N SER A 42 5.55 -5.71 2.12
CA SER A 42 6.92 -6.20 2.00
C SER A 42 7.95 -5.08 2.08
N PHE A 43 7.54 -3.84 1.82
CA PHE A 43 8.37 -2.64 1.90
C PHE A 43 7.51 -1.43 2.28
N LEU A 44 8.03 -0.55 3.12
CA LEU A 44 7.42 0.72 3.50
C LEU A 44 8.41 1.86 3.31
N ASP A 45 7.99 2.90 2.59
CA ASP A 45 8.73 4.12 2.36
C ASP A 45 8.27 5.21 3.35
N TYR A 46 8.60 5.06 4.62
CA TYR A 46 8.14 5.95 5.69
C TYR A 46 8.45 7.43 5.43
N GLU A 47 9.70 7.74 5.06
CA GLU A 47 10.14 9.12 4.86
C GLU A 47 9.53 9.72 3.58
N GLY A 48 9.60 8.99 2.46
CA GLY A 48 9.02 9.45 1.22
C GLY A 48 7.50 9.58 1.28
N ALA A 49 6.81 8.69 2.00
CA ALA A 49 5.37 8.78 2.20
C ALA A 49 4.99 10.04 3.03
N ARG A 50 5.73 10.34 4.11
CA ARG A 50 5.52 11.57 4.89
C ARG A 50 5.72 12.83 4.06
N LYS A 51 6.77 12.85 3.24
CA LYS A 51 7.01 13.96 2.30
C LYS A 51 5.85 14.12 1.33
N ARG A 52 5.41 13.04 0.66
CA ARG A 52 4.28 13.05 -0.29
C ARG A 52 2.97 13.49 0.36
N ALA A 53 2.68 13.04 1.58
CA ALA A 53 1.49 13.45 2.31
C ALA A 53 1.51 14.94 2.64
N HIS A 54 2.66 15.48 3.06
CA HIS A 54 2.83 16.91 3.38
C HIS A 54 2.71 17.81 2.15
N GLU A 55 3.24 17.37 1.00
CA GLU A 55 3.25 18.11 -0.26
C GLU A 55 2.02 17.85 -1.13
N SER A 56 1.05 17.06 -0.66
CA SER A 56 -0.09 16.62 -1.49
C SER A 56 -1.03 17.75 -1.87
N ASP A 57 -1.45 17.78 -3.14
CA ASP A 57 -2.55 18.64 -3.61
C ASP A 57 -3.87 17.90 -3.44
N ILE A 58 -4.63 18.25 -2.40
CA ILE A 58 -5.93 17.65 -2.07
C ILE A 58 -7.03 17.93 -3.10
N ASN A 59 -6.79 18.83 -4.09
CA ASN A 59 -7.74 19.08 -5.18
C ASN A 59 -7.63 18.04 -6.29
N LEU A 60 -6.56 17.27 -6.35
CA LEU A 60 -6.42 16.15 -7.30
C LEU A 60 -7.38 15.00 -6.94
N PRO A 61 -7.73 14.14 -7.93
CA PRO A 61 -8.72 13.07 -7.73
C PRO A 61 -8.42 12.11 -6.57
N LEU A 62 -7.14 11.82 -6.31
CA LEU A 62 -6.65 10.98 -5.21
C LEU A 62 -5.72 11.77 -4.26
N GLY A 63 -5.90 13.08 -4.19
CA GLY A 63 -5.00 14.01 -3.50
C GLY A 63 -4.75 13.62 -2.04
N GLY A 64 -3.53 13.11 -1.76
CA GLY A 64 -3.09 12.71 -0.44
C GLY A 64 -3.56 11.33 0.05
N VAL A 65 -4.36 10.59 -0.74
CA VAL A 65 -4.84 9.26 -0.35
C VAL A 65 -3.67 8.28 -0.21
N PRO A 66 -3.47 7.62 0.95
CA PRO A 66 -2.43 6.61 1.13
C PRO A 66 -2.78 5.34 0.36
N ILE A 67 -1.87 4.90 -0.52
CA ILE A 67 -2.08 3.71 -1.37
C ILE A 67 -0.93 2.72 -1.22
N GLY A 68 -1.27 1.44 -0.97
CA GLY A 68 -0.35 0.32 -1.10
C GLY A 68 -0.22 -0.12 -2.56
N VAL A 69 0.99 -0.32 -3.04
CA VAL A 69 1.28 -0.77 -4.41
C VAL A 69 1.65 -2.25 -4.39
N LYS A 70 1.01 -3.07 -5.21
CA LYS A 70 1.41 -4.48 -5.32
C LYS A 70 2.88 -4.62 -5.72
N GLU A 71 3.63 -5.47 -5.04
CA GLU A 71 5.08 -5.69 -5.21
C GLU A 71 5.52 -6.11 -6.63
N LEU A 72 4.59 -6.40 -7.51
CA LEU A 72 4.88 -6.73 -8.92
C LEU A 72 4.85 -5.50 -9.85
N HIS A 73 4.64 -4.30 -9.31
CA HIS A 73 4.64 -3.06 -10.08
C HIS A 73 5.91 -2.25 -9.81
N ASN A 74 6.46 -1.69 -10.88
CA ASN A 74 7.67 -0.88 -10.82
C ASN A 74 7.35 0.52 -10.25
N VAL A 75 8.01 0.86 -9.14
CA VAL A 75 8.07 2.20 -8.56
C VAL A 75 9.53 2.61 -8.51
N GLU A 76 9.89 3.68 -9.19
CA GLU A 76 11.28 4.15 -9.27
C GLU A 76 11.91 4.31 -7.88
N GLY A 77 13.09 3.73 -7.70
CA GLY A 77 13.84 3.74 -6.44
C GLY A 77 13.39 2.71 -5.40
N TRP A 78 12.30 1.96 -5.63
CA TRP A 78 11.83 0.93 -4.70
C TRP A 78 12.31 -0.48 -5.08
N PRO A 79 12.27 -1.45 -4.14
CA PRO A 79 12.59 -2.84 -4.44
C PRO A 79 11.74 -3.38 -5.60
N ASP A 80 12.37 -4.15 -6.49
CA ASP A 80 11.73 -4.78 -7.66
C ASP A 80 12.01 -6.29 -7.64
N THR A 81 11.61 -6.94 -6.54
CA THR A 81 11.96 -8.33 -6.22
C THR A 81 11.08 -9.35 -6.91
N SER A 82 9.91 -8.95 -7.45
CA SER A 82 8.85 -9.86 -7.92
C SER A 82 8.44 -10.89 -6.84
N ALA A 83 8.52 -10.50 -5.55
CA ALA A 83 8.28 -11.33 -4.37
C ALA A 83 9.16 -12.61 -4.31
N SER A 84 10.35 -12.57 -4.93
CA SER A 84 11.27 -13.71 -5.07
C SER A 84 12.65 -13.42 -4.48
N LEU A 85 13.25 -14.43 -3.86
CA LEU A 85 14.64 -14.41 -3.41
C LEU A 85 15.65 -14.25 -4.56
N VAL A 86 15.24 -14.53 -5.81
CA VAL A 86 16.11 -14.43 -6.99
C VAL A 86 16.50 -12.98 -7.30
N PHE A 87 15.66 -12.00 -6.90
CA PHE A 87 15.83 -10.59 -7.26
C PHE A 87 15.90 -9.66 -6.04
N THR A 88 16.39 -10.11 -4.91
CA THR A 88 16.44 -9.34 -3.64
C THR A 88 17.17 -7.99 -3.76
N ASP A 89 18.18 -7.92 -4.61
CA ASP A 89 19.02 -6.73 -4.77
C ASP A 89 18.55 -5.81 -5.91
N ARG A 90 17.46 -6.19 -6.61
CA ARG A 90 16.97 -5.41 -7.72
C ARG A 90 16.14 -4.21 -7.23
N VAL A 91 16.43 -3.04 -7.80
CA VAL A 91 15.73 -1.78 -7.57
C VAL A 91 15.17 -1.28 -8.89
N SER A 92 13.91 -0.86 -8.90
CA SER A 92 13.27 -0.33 -10.10
C SER A 92 13.90 0.99 -10.53
N GLN A 93 14.20 1.11 -11.83
CA GLN A 93 14.80 2.31 -12.44
C GLN A 93 13.75 3.24 -13.06
N PHE A 94 12.47 2.89 -12.97
CA PHE A 94 11.38 3.66 -13.57
C PHE A 94 10.04 3.40 -12.87
N ASP A 95 9.11 4.33 -13.05
CA ASP A 95 7.71 4.11 -12.69
C ASP A 95 6.95 3.43 -13.83
N GLY A 96 6.27 2.34 -13.56
CA GLY A 96 5.32 1.75 -14.50
C GLY A 96 4.15 2.71 -14.80
N THR A 97 3.47 2.54 -15.94
CA THR A 97 2.40 3.45 -16.40
C THR A 97 1.29 3.65 -15.36
N MET A 98 0.90 2.59 -14.63
CA MET A 98 -0.10 2.69 -13.56
C MET A 98 0.41 3.62 -12.44
N ILE A 99 1.65 3.47 -12.03
CA ILE A 99 2.29 4.26 -10.97
C ILE A 99 2.36 5.75 -11.37
N GLN A 100 2.77 6.04 -12.62
CA GLN A 100 2.78 7.41 -13.14
C GLN A 100 1.39 8.04 -13.07
N ARG A 101 0.34 7.30 -13.42
CA ARG A 101 -1.05 7.78 -13.37
C ARG A 101 -1.55 8.00 -11.94
N LEU A 102 -1.21 7.09 -11.01
CA LEU A 102 -1.55 7.26 -9.59
C LEU A 102 -0.87 8.50 -8.99
N LYS A 103 0.42 8.69 -9.26
CA LYS A 103 1.16 9.90 -8.85
C LYS A 103 0.55 11.17 -9.45
N ALA A 104 0.21 11.16 -10.75
CA ALA A 104 -0.44 12.28 -11.42
C ALA A 104 -1.84 12.58 -10.87
N ALA A 105 -2.55 11.58 -10.36
CA ALA A 105 -3.83 11.74 -9.68
C ALA A 105 -3.70 12.22 -8.21
N GLY A 106 -2.47 12.39 -7.71
CA GLY A 106 -2.20 12.90 -6.36
C GLY A 106 -2.12 11.82 -5.27
N ALA A 107 -2.09 10.54 -5.63
CA ALA A 107 -1.99 9.45 -4.66
C ALA A 107 -0.67 9.48 -3.88
N SER A 108 -0.74 9.26 -2.58
CA SER A 108 0.42 9.10 -1.70
C SER A 108 0.80 7.62 -1.61
N LEU A 109 1.75 7.17 -2.43
CA LEU A 109 2.24 5.80 -2.39
C LEU A 109 3.02 5.57 -1.10
N ILE A 110 2.68 4.52 -0.33
CA ILE A 110 3.27 4.31 1.01
C ILE A 110 4.22 3.12 1.08
N GLY A 111 4.13 2.18 0.14
CA GLY A 111 4.96 0.98 0.15
C GLY A 111 4.45 -0.10 -0.80
N LEU A 112 5.13 -1.24 -0.80
CA LEU A 112 4.79 -2.40 -1.60
C LEU A 112 4.00 -3.41 -0.77
N THR A 113 2.82 -3.80 -1.26
CA THR A 113 2.01 -4.84 -0.65
C THR A 113 2.47 -6.23 -1.09
N THR A 114 2.43 -7.19 -0.18
CA THR A 114 2.85 -8.57 -0.44
C THR A 114 2.05 -9.23 -1.56
N ALA A 115 2.74 -10.01 -2.35
CA ALA A 115 2.17 -10.73 -3.49
C ALA A 115 2.65 -12.19 -3.51
N SER A 116 2.11 -13.02 -4.39
CA SER A 116 2.72 -14.31 -4.71
C SER A 116 3.97 -14.12 -5.55
N GLU A 117 4.93 -15.03 -5.42
CA GLU A 117 6.16 -15.04 -6.20
C GLU A 117 5.85 -15.04 -7.70
N PHE A 118 6.37 -14.05 -8.43
CA PHE A 118 6.10 -13.80 -9.87
C PHE A 118 4.62 -13.65 -10.22
N GLY A 119 3.72 -13.48 -9.25
CA GLY A 119 2.28 -13.44 -9.50
C GLY A 119 1.65 -14.80 -9.87
N GLY A 120 2.40 -15.90 -9.76
CA GLY A 120 2.03 -17.21 -10.32
C GLY A 120 1.04 -18.03 -9.51
N LEU A 121 0.74 -17.64 -8.27
CA LEU A 121 -0.12 -18.42 -7.37
C LEU A 121 -1.30 -17.60 -6.84
N ASN A 122 -2.35 -18.30 -6.44
CA ASN A 122 -3.53 -17.71 -5.80
C ASN A 122 -3.42 -17.58 -4.27
N CYS A 123 -2.19 -17.51 -3.75
CA CYS A 123 -1.90 -17.22 -2.34
C CYS A 123 -0.67 -16.32 -2.23
N SER A 124 -0.67 -15.40 -1.26
CA SER A 124 0.44 -14.50 -1.00
C SER A 124 1.30 -15.03 0.14
N THR A 125 2.03 -16.11 -0.18
CA THR A 125 3.01 -16.75 0.71
C THR A 125 4.28 -16.98 -0.08
N THR A 126 5.39 -16.38 0.35
CA THR A 126 6.69 -16.49 -0.31
C THR A 126 7.81 -16.76 0.69
N LYS A 127 8.93 -17.28 0.22
CA LYS A 127 10.13 -17.41 1.05
C LYS A 127 10.74 -16.06 1.41
N LEU A 128 10.55 -15.05 0.56
CA LEU A 128 11.09 -13.70 0.79
C LEU A 128 10.28 -12.96 1.85
N ASN A 129 8.95 -12.93 1.71
CA ASN A 129 8.08 -12.05 2.50
C ASN A 129 7.26 -12.78 3.60
N GLY A 130 7.34 -14.10 3.67
CA GLY A 130 6.55 -14.89 4.63
C GLY A 130 5.09 -15.06 4.18
N ILE A 131 4.19 -15.14 5.16
CA ILE A 131 2.79 -15.50 4.97
C ILE A 131 1.91 -14.27 5.21
N SER A 132 1.15 -13.84 4.19
CA SER A 132 0.07 -12.87 4.40
C SER A 132 -1.17 -13.56 4.95
N ARG A 133 -1.87 -12.89 5.86
CA ARG A 133 -2.99 -13.44 6.62
C ARG A 133 -4.32 -12.81 6.22
N ASN A 134 -5.37 -13.63 6.22
CA ASN A 134 -6.73 -13.15 6.00
C ASN A 134 -7.25 -12.39 7.24
N PRO A 135 -7.76 -11.17 7.12
CA PRO A 135 -8.20 -10.36 8.25
C PRO A 135 -9.40 -10.96 9.02
N TRP A 136 -10.23 -11.78 8.38
CA TRP A 136 -11.38 -12.44 9.03
C TRP A 136 -10.99 -13.75 9.74
N ASN A 137 -9.99 -14.47 9.21
CA ASN A 137 -9.49 -15.69 9.82
C ASN A 137 -7.99 -15.84 9.49
N ARG A 138 -7.12 -15.60 10.46
CA ARG A 138 -5.67 -15.61 10.30
C ARG A 138 -5.06 -16.97 9.95
N GLU A 139 -5.81 -18.05 10.09
CA GLU A 139 -5.40 -19.40 9.65
C GLU A 139 -5.54 -19.59 8.13
N LEU A 140 -6.25 -18.67 7.47
CA LEU A 140 -6.49 -18.72 6.03
C LEU A 140 -5.60 -17.73 5.27
N THR A 141 -5.38 -18.02 3.98
CA THR A 141 -4.77 -17.07 3.04
C THR A 141 -5.76 -15.96 2.69
N PRO A 142 -5.30 -14.72 2.44
CA PRO A 142 -6.14 -13.67 1.87
C PRO A 142 -6.37 -13.84 0.37
N GLY A 143 -5.88 -14.95 -0.22
CA GLY A 143 -5.86 -15.14 -1.65
C GLY A 143 -4.58 -14.62 -2.30
N GLY A 144 -4.59 -14.46 -3.60
CA GLY A 144 -3.45 -14.01 -4.41
C GLY A 144 -3.82 -13.86 -5.88
N SER A 145 -2.94 -13.34 -6.62
CA SER A 145 -1.57 -12.91 -6.35
C SER A 145 -1.45 -11.57 -5.59
N SER A 146 -2.54 -10.82 -5.37
CA SER A 146 -2.57 -9.51 -4.69
C SER A 146 -3.07 -9.62 -3.24
N GLY A 147 -2.69 -10.66 -2.50
CA GLY A 147 -3.25 -10.94 -1.18
C GLY A 147 -2.89 -9.89 -0.13
N GLY A 148 -1.70 -9.27 -0.23
CA GLY A 148 -1.32 -8.17 0.65
C GLY A 148 -2.23 -6.95 0.47
N SER A 149 -2.50 -6.54 -0.78
CA SER A 149 -3.44 -5.46 -1.09
C SER A 149 -4.85 -5.78 -0.57
N ALA A 150 -5.35 -6.99 -0.87
CA ALA A 150 -6.67 -7.42 -0.40
C ALA A 150 -6.77 -7.41 1.13
N ALA A 151 -5.74 -7.93 1.83
CA ALA A 151 -5.71 -7.96 3.29
C ALA A 151 -5.54 -6.56 3.90
N ALA A 152 -4.78 -5.66 3.27
CA ALA A 152 -4.61 -4.29 3.75
C ALA A 152 -5.92 -3.49 3.68
N VAL A 153 -6.65 -3.61 2.57
CA VAL A 153 -7.95 -2.94 2.40
C VAL A 153 -9.00 -3.56 3.33
N ALA A 154 -9.17 -4.88 3.28
CA ALA A 154 -10.16 -5.57 4.09
C ALA A 154 -9.89 -5.50 5.61
N GLY A 155 -8.62 -5.42 6.01
CA GLY A 155 -8.19 -5.20 7.39
C GLY A 155 -8.32 -3.75 7.85
N GLY A 156 -8.74 -2.84 6.96
CA GLY A 156 -8.94 -1.42 7.29
C GLY A 156 -7.63 -0.68 7.56
N ILE A 157 -6.53 -1.06 6.90
CA ILE A 157 -5.23 -0.40 6.99
C ILE A 157 -5.18 0.74 5.97
N VAL A 158 -5.58 0.51 4.75
CA VAL A 158 -5.67 1.50 3.68
C VAL A 158 -7.02 1.42 2.99
N THR A 159 -7.44 2.50 2.33
CA THR A 159 -8.70 2.53 1.56
C THR A 159 -8.53 1.96 0.15
N LEU A 160 -7.31 1.99 -0.39
CA LEU A 160 -6.94 1.49 -1.72
C LEU A 160 -5.61 0.73 -1.67
N GLY A 161 -5.49 -0.33 -2.51
CA GLY A 161 -4.28 -1.13 -2.58
C GLY A 161 -4.19 -2.02 -3.83
#